data_f8a8817cf7a519f6adf24209fd5b9f61
#
_entry.id   f8a8817cf7a519f6adf24209fd5b9f61
#
_cell.length_a   1.000
_cell.length_b   1.000
_cell.length_c   1.000
_cell.angle_alpha   90.00
_cell.angle_beta   90.00
_cell.angle_gamma   90.00
#
_symmetry.space_group_name_H-M   'P 1'
#
loop_
_entity.id
_entity.type
_entity.pdbx_description
1 polymer ?
#
loop_
_entity_poly.entity_id
_entity_poly.type
_entity_poly.pdbx_seq_one_letter_code
_entity_poly.pdbx_strand_id
1 'polypeptide(L)'
;MTTIELLEESLKQLKIILLDNLRREPDHPRNKFDYTVIVPDHPLGYHEHYTNDLQVAKKSAIEWATDYGRASVEDRNLDTVFAVR
;
A
#
# COMPACT_ATOMS: atom_id res chain seq x y z
N MET A 1 -7.96 -24.00 -15.33
CA MET A 1 -7.70 -22.77 -14.58
C MET A 1 -8.29 -21.58 -15.35
N THR A 2 -9.10 -20.76 -14.71
CA THR A 2 -9.68 -19.59 -15.35
C THR A 2 -8.67 -18.43 -15.41
N THR A 3 -8.91 -17.45 -16.28
CA THR A 3 -8.07 -16.24 -16.38
C THR A 3 -8.01 -15.49 -15.04
N ILE A 4 -9.13 -15.45 -14.32
CA ILE A 4 -9.20 -14.80 -13.00
C ILE A 4 -8.31 -15.51 -11.98
N GLU A 5 -8.32 -16.84 -11.95
CA GLU A 5 -7.48 -17.64 -11.06
C GLU A 5 -6.00 -17.45 -11.35
N LEU A 6 -5.60 -17.37 -12.63
CA LEU A 6 -4.22 -17.11 -13.04
C LEU A 6 -3.77 -15.70 -12.57
N LEU A 7 -4.63 -14.69 -12.70
CA LEU A 7 -4.33 -13.33 -12.26
C LEU A 7 -4.18 -13.26 -10.74
N GLU A 8 -5.06 -13.93 -9.99
CA GLU A 8 -4.99 -13.98 -8.53
C GLU A 8 -3.70 -14.65 -8.06
N GLU A 9 -3.30 -15.76 -8.67
CA GLU A 9 -2.07 -16.46 -8.34
C GLU A 9 -0.84 -15.61 -8.67
N SER A 10 -0.83 -14.94 -9.81
CA SER A 10 0.26 -14.04 -10.21
C SER A 10 0.40 -12.88 -9.22
N LEU A 11 -0.70 -12.30 -8.75
CA LEU A 11 -0.69 -11.23 -7.75
C LEU A 11 -0.12 -11.72 -6.42
N LYS A 12 -0.47 -12.94 -5.99
CA LYS A 12 0.10 -13.55 -4.78
C LYS A 12 1.61 -13.73 -4.89
N GLN A 13 2.10 -14.22 -6.01
CA GLN A 13 3.53 -14.41 -6.26
C GLN A 13 4.28 -13.10 -6.26
N LEU A 14 3.76 -12.05 -6.92
CA LEU A 14 4.34 -10.72 -6.90
C LEU A 14 4.43 -10.16 -5.49
N LYS A 15 3.40 -10.36 -4.69
CA LYS A 15 3.36 -9.92 -3.30
C LYS A 15 4.44 -10.61 -2.45
N ILE A 16 4.63 -11.92 -2.63
CA ILE A 16 5.67 -12.68 -1.94
C ILE A 16 7.07 -12.16 -2.31
N ILE A 17 7.32 -11.89 -3.58
CA ILE A 17 8.59 -11.34 -4.07
C ILE A 17 8.85 -9.96 -3.46
N LEU A 18 7.83 -9.09 -3.44
CA LEU A 18 7.93 -7.75 -2.85
C LEU A 18 8.23 -7.82 -1.35
N LEU A 19 7.56 -8.71 -0.62
CA LEU A 19 7.81 -8.93 0.80
C LEU A 19 9.22 -9.44 1.06
N ASP A 20 9.73 -10.38 0.26
CA ASP A 20 11.08 -10.88 0.38
C ASP A 20 12.11 -9.77 0.15
N ASN A 21 11.89 -8.91 -0.86
CA ASN A 21 12.76 -7.77 -1.14
C ASN A 21 12.75 -6.77 0.01
N LEU A 22 11.60 -6.47 0.59
CA LEU A 22 11.48 -5.59 1.75
C LEU A 22 12.22 -6.13 2.97
N ARG A 23 12.17 -7.45 3.21
CA ARG A 23 12.88 -8.10 4.31
C ARG A 23 14.39 -8.00 4.18
N ARG A 24 14.92 -7.90 2.96
CA ARG A 24 16.35 -7.72 2.67
C ARG A 24 16.80 -6.28 2.88
N GLU A 25 15.89 -5.34 3.00
CA GLU A 25 16.15 -3.92 3.21
C GLU A 25 15.57 -3.49 4.56
N PRO A 26 16.23 -3.82 5.70
CA PRO A 26 15.67 -3.56 7.03
C PRO A 26 15.44 -2.07 7.32
N ASP A 27 16.14 -1.19 6.62
CA ASP A 27 15.96 0.26 6.77
C ASP A 27 14.85 0.86 5.90
N HIS A 28 14.19 0.03 5.08
CA HIS A 28 13.09 0.50 4.25
C HIS A 28 11.92 0.97 5.14
N PRO A 29 11.30 2.14 4.85
CA PRO A 29 10.22 2.68 5.68
C PRO A 29 9.07 1.71 5.92
N ARG A 30 8.72 0.87 4.95
CA ARG A 30 7.66 -0.14 5.11
C ARG A 30 7.97 -1.19 6.19
N ASN A 31 9.24 -1.37 6.56
CA ASN A 31 9.65 -2.28 7.64
C ASN A 31 9.64 -1.58 9.01
N LYS A 32 9.64 -0.26 9.03
CA LYS A 32 9.69 0.55 10.26
C LYS A 32 8.31 0.99 10.73
N PHE A 33 7.34 1.06 9.82
CA PHE A 33 5.99 1.54 10.10
C PHE A 33 4.96 0.46 9.82
N ASP A 34 3.89 0.43 10.61
CA ASP A 34 2.82 -0.56 10.49
C ASP A 34 1.92 -0.31 9.27
N TYR A 35 1.80 0.94 8.84
CA TYR A 35 0.89 1.34 7.77
C TYR A 35 1.55 2.26 6.77
N THR A 36 1.19 2.08 5.51
CA THR A 36 1.60 2.93 4.39
C THR A 36 0.35 3.51 3.71
N VAL A 37 0.27 4.83 3.64
CA VAL A 37 -0.76 5.52 2.87
C VAL A 37 -0.25 5.71 1.45
N ILE A 38 -1.01 5.23 0.47
CA ILE A 38 -0.63 5.24 -0.94
C ILE A 38 -1.52 6.21 -1.71
N VAL A 39 -0.90 7.12 -2.45
CA VAL A 39 -1.57 8.11 -3.30
C VAL A 39 -1.06 7.94 -4.72
N PRO A 40 -1.71 7.08 -5.54
CA PRO A 40 -1.17 6.74 -6.87
C PRO A 40 -1.25 7.89 -7.88
N ASP A 41 -2.20 8.80 -7.74
CA ASP A 41 -2.45 9.89 -8.71
C ASP A 41 -1.91 11.24 -8.24
N HIS A 42 -0.93 11.24 -7.33
CA HIS A 42 -0.26 12.47 -6.89
C HIS A 42 0.44 13.14 -8.08
N PRO A 43 0.41 14.51 -8.19
CA PRO A 43 1.03 15.24 -9.32
C PRO A 43 2.52 14.97 -9.53
N LEU A 44 3.25 14.63 -8.48
CA LEU A 44 4.66 14.28 -8.54
C LEU A 44 4.90 12.78 -8.79
N GLY A 45 3.84 12.03 -9.14
CA GLY A 45 3.85 10.60 -9.32
C GLY A 45 3.41 9.85 -8.06
N TYR A 46 3.53 8.53 -8.09
CA TYR A 46 3.18 7.67 -6.96
C TYR A 46 3.82 8.15 -5.65
N HIS A 47 2.99 8.32 -4.62
CA HIS A 47 3.43 8.89 -3.35
C HIS A 47 3.05 7.98 -2.18
N GLU A 48 3.93 7.85 -1.20
CA GLU A 48 3.74 7.04 0.00
C GLU A 48 3.97 7.86 1.27
N HIS A 49 3.12 7.64 2.28
CA HIS A 49 3.30 8.15 3.64
C HIS A 49 3.28 6.99 4.62
N TYR A 50 4.02 7.11 5.70
CA TYR A 50 4.21 6.03 6.67
C TYR A 50 3.76 6.46 8.06
N THR A 51 3.05 5.58 8.77
CA THR A 51 2.62 5.82 10.14
C THR A 51 2.39 4.49 10.87
N ASN A 52 2.48 4.51 12.20
CA ASN A 52 2.15 3.36 13.04
C ASN A 52 0.70 3.40 13.54
N ASP A 53 -0.03 4.46 13.27
CA ASP A 53 -1.40 4.67 13.74
C ASP A 53 -2.40 4.50 12.60
N LEU A 54 -3.26 3.47 12.70
CA LEU A 54 -4.26 3.17 11.67
C LEU A 54 -5.26 4.32 11.49
N GLN A 55 -5.66 4.99 12.55
CA GLN A 55 -6.61 6.11 12.46
C GLN A 55 -5.99 7.32 11.75
N VAL A 56 -4.72 7.60 12.03
CA VAL A 56 -3.96 8.63 11.31
C VAL A 56 -3.82 8.25 9.83
N ALA A 57 -3.53 6.99 9.53
CA ALA A 57 -3.44 6.51 8.16
C ALA A 57 -4.76 6.68 7.39
N LYS A 58 -5.88 6.29 8.00
CA LYS A 58 -7.22 6.45 7.40
C LYS A 58 -7.56 7.92 7.14
N LYS A 59 -7.30 8.78 8.11
CA LYS A 59 -7.55 10.22 7.98
C LYS A 59 -6.71 10.81 6.85
N SER A 60 -5.43 10.48 6.79
CA SER A 60 -4.54 10.91 5.71
C SER A 60 -5.02 10.43 4.35
N ALA A 61 -5.47 9.18 4.25
CA ALA A 61 -6.00 8.64 3.00
C ALA A 61 -7.23 9.41 2.53
N ILE A 62 -8.15 9.76 3.43
CA ILE A 62 -9.34 10.56 3.10
C ILE A 62 -8.94 11.94 2.60
N GLU A 63 -8.03 12.62 3.29
CA GLU A 63 -7.54 13.95 2.90
C GLU A 63 -6.87 13.93 1.51
N TRP A 64 -5.97 12.97 1.28
CA TRP A 64 -5.30 12.82 -0.01
C TRP A 64 -6.27 12.45 -1.14
N ALA A 65 -7.24 11.57 -0.88
CA ALA A 65 -8.26 11.21 -1.87
C ALA A 65 -9.14 12.40 -2.25
N THR A 66 -9.42 13.29 -1.31
CA THR A 66 -10.17 14.54 -1.58
C THR A 66 -9.42 15.41 -2.59
N ASP A 67 -8.09 15.48 -2.48
CA ASP A 67 -7.27 16.32 -3.36
C ASP A 67 -6.92 15.63 -4.69
N TYR A 68 -6.69 14.31 -4.68
CA TYR A 68 -6.12 13.58 -5.83
C TYR A 68 -6.95 12.40 -6.31
N GLY A 69 -8.16 12.25 -5.82
CA GLY A 69 -9.18 11.33 -6.35
C GLY A 69 -9.22 9.97 -5.69
N ARG A 70 -8.10 9.41 -5.24
CA ARG A 70 -8.07 8.12 -4.55
C ARG A 70 -6.83 7.97 -3.67
N ALA A 71 -6.97 7.17 -2.62
CA ALA A 71 -5.87 6.79 -1.75
C ALA A 71 -6.21 5.47 -1.06
N SER A 72 -5.20 4.77 -0.60
CA SER A 72 -5.39 3.52 0.15
C SER A 72 -4.38 3.40 1.27
N VAL A 73 -4.64 2.47 2.19
CA VAL A 73 -3.73 2.13 3.29
C VAL A 73 -3.40 0.66 3.20
N GLU A 74 -2.12 0.33 3.19
CA GLU A 74 -1.63 -1.03 3.27
C GLU A 74 -0.93 -1.28 4.62
N ASP A 75 -1.02 -2.52 5.12
CA ASP A 75 -0.28 -2.95 6.29
C ASP A 75 1.13 -3.45 5.92
N ARG A 76 1.87 -4.00 6.89
CA ARG A 76 3.23 -4.54 6.67
C ARG A 76 3.26 -5.74 5.72
N ASN A 77 2.14 -6.45 5.57
CA ASN A 77 2.01 -7.60 4.68
C ASN A 77 1.56 -7.19 3.27
N LEU A 78 1.52 -5.89 2.98
CA LEU A 78 1.05 -5.32 1.72
C LEU A 78 -0.45 -5.60 1.47
N ASP A 79 -1.21 -5.88 2.52
CA ASP A 79 -2.65 -6.04 2.44
C ASP A 79 -3.34 -4.68 2.56
N THR A 80 -4.27 -4.40 1.65
CA THR A 80 -5.08 -3.19 1.72
C THR A 80 -6.07 -3.31 2.87
N VAL A 81 -5.94 -2.43 3.86
CA VAL A 81 -6.81 -2.42 5.05
C VAL A 81 -7.84 -1.29 5.01
N PHE A 82 -7.67 -0.33 4.11
CA PHE A 82 -8.59 0.79 3.91
C PHE A 82 -8.37 1.38 2.52
N ALA A 83 -9.45 1.78 1.84
CA ALA A 83 -9.35 2.43 0.52
C ALA A 83 -10.43 3.48 0.35
N VAL A 84 -10.07 4.59 -0.27
CA VAL A 84 -10.96 5.69 -0.64
C VAL A 84 -10.87 5.91 -2.15
N ARG A 85 -12.01 5.98 -2.78
CA ARG A 85 -12.13 6.19 -4.23
C ARG A 85 -12.99 7.39 -4.55
#